data_86a755f8d44ec83b6d23c88cfee38189
#
_entry.id   86a755f8d44ec83b6d23c88cfee38189
#
_cell.length_a   1.000
_cell.length_b   1.000
_cell.length_c   1.000
_cell.angle_alpha   90.00
_cell.angle_beta   90.00
_cell.angle_gamma   90.00
#
_symmetry.space_group_name_H-M   'P 1'
#
loop_
_entity.id
_entity.type
_entity.pdbx_description
1 polymer ?
#
loop_
_entity_poly.entity_id
_entity_poly.type
_entity_poly.pdbx_seq_one_letter_code
_entity_poly.pdbx_strand_id
1 'polypeptide(L)'
;MAIAILLVARKCATNSQINSDIAIAVSTERISELERKIDEKDTQIAISKQKEDSLFSVVRMQEFDLIKFHNNIITITKKYDAERNKVKELSGVESVGLFLDNTEQPEFPVIQYEDSTQYVIPITSIEYANVAFVDLQEQLSVNSVLRDESNVKSVQIKTLNSIIDEKENQIVVLTEVNKYTNDVIKEKDSQIQSEHNKYKKQRVKTITTGAIGGILLICSLIF
;
A
#
# COMPACT_ATOMS: atom_id res chain seq x y z
N MET A 1 21.18 -65.33 -33.96
CA MET A 1 20.09 -64.25 -33.98
C MET A 1 19.68 -63.76 -32.58
N ALA A 2 19.39 -64.62 -31.62
CA ALA A 2 18.92 -64.25 -30.28
C ALA A 2 19.89 -63.33 -29.51
N ILE A 3 21.19 -63.52 -29.56
CA ILE A 3 22.24 -62.67 -28.87
C ILE A 3 22.26 -61.26 -29.44
N ALA A 4 22.11 -61.09 -30.76
CA ALA A 4 22.08 -59.77 -31.39
C ALA A 4 20.82 -58.95 -30.95
N ILE A 5 19.64 -59.56 -30.85
CA ILE A 5 18.44 -58.96 -30.37
C ILE A 5 18.57 -58.54 -28.89
N LEU A 6 19.19 -59.35 -28.06
CA LEU A 6 19.46 -59.07 -26.66
C LEU A 6 20.43 -57.87 -26.48
N LEU A 7 21.47 -57.77 -27.30
CA LEU A 7 22.41 -56.66 -27.26
C LEU A 7 21.77 -55.35 -27.70
N VAL A 8 20.93 -55.39 -28.73
CA VAL A 8 20.19 -54.21 -29.18
C VAL A 8 19.16 -53.75 -28.12
N ALA A 9 18.41 -54.69 -27.54
CA ALA A 9 17.45 -54.38 -26.46
C ALA A 9 18.17 -53.78 -25.22
N ARG A 10 19.34 -54.32 -24.85
CA ARG A 10 20.16 -53.81 -23.76
C ARG A 10 20.66 -52.41 -24.04
N LYS A 11 21.14 -52.11 -25.26
CA LYS A 11 21.63 -50.80 -25.68
C LYS A 11 20.48 -49.75 -25.68
N CYS A 12 19.30 -50.14 -26.19
CA CYS A 12 18.11 -49.25 -26.16
C CYS A 12 17.65 -48.95 -24.73
N ALA A 13 17.68 -49.95 -23.83
CA ALA A 13 17.30 -49.77 -22.42
C ALA A 13 18.28 -48.84 -21.69
N THR A 14 19.60 -48.99 -21.97
CA THR A 14 20.63 -48.14 -21.36
C THR A 14 20.51 -46.67 -21.82
N ASN A 15 20.37 -46.45 -23.13
CA ASN A 15 20.17 -45.08 -23.67
C ASN A 15 18.88 -44.44 -23.15
N SER A 16 17.80 -45.20 -23.02
CA SER A 16 16.55 -44.67 -22.44
C SER A 16 16.67 -44.32 -20.95
N GLN A 17 17.52 -45.02 -20.20
CA GLN A 17 17.79 -44.74 -18.80
C GLN A 17 18.62 -43.48 -18.65
N ILE A 18 19.70 -43.29 -19.44
CA ILE A 18 20.55 -42.12 -19.50
C ILE A 18 19.69 -40.86 -19.84
N ASN A 19 18.83 -40.93 -20.83
CA ASN A 19 17.95 -39.85 -21.22
C ASN A 19 16.98 -39.47 -20.09
N SER A 20 16.45 -40.46 -19.34
CA SER A 20 15.60 -40.17 -18.19
C SER A 20 16.35 -39.52 -17.04
N ASP A 21 17.59 -39.96 -16.77
CA ASP A 21 18.43 -39.37 -15.71
C ASP A 21 18.84 -37.92 -16.05
N ILE A 22 19.15 -37.65 -17.31
CA ILE A 22 19.41 -36.26 -17.79
C ILE A 22 18.16 -35.39 -17.66
N ALA A 23 17.00 -35.90 -18.06
CA ALA A 23 15.75 -35.14 -17.95
C ALA A 23 15.41 -34.77 -16.48
N ILE A 24 15.62 -35.71 -15.56
CA ILE A 24 15.43 -35.49 -14.13
C ILE A 24 16.42 -34.46 -13.61
N ALA A 25 17.69 -34.52 -13.98
CA ALA A 25 18.72 -33.56 -13.57
C ALA A 25 18.39 -32.16 -14.05
N VAL A 26 18.04 -31.97 -15.33
CA VAL A 26 17.65 -30.68 -15.91
C VAL A 26 16.39 -30.10 -15.23
N SER A 27 15.40 -30.95 -14.97
CA SER A 27 14.19 -30.51 -14.28
C SER A 27 14.47 -30.12 -12.82
N THR A 28 15.37 -30.81 -12.12
CA THR A 28 15.81 -30.46 -10.75
C THR A 28 16.49 -29.09 -10.71
N GLU A 29 17.39 -28.82 -11.64
CA GLU A 29 18.07 -27.51 -11.75
C GLU A 29 17.05 -26.39 -12.02
N ARG A 30 16.08 -26.64 -12.91
CA ARG A 30 15.03 -25.66 -13.24
C ARG A 30 14.10 -25.39 -12.07
N ILE A 31 13.74 -26.41 -11.30
CA ILE A 31 12.97 -26.24 -10.07
C ILE A 31 13.74 -25.37 -9.07
N SER A 32 15.01 -25.64 -8.85
CA SER A 32 15.85 -24.87 -7.94
C SER A 32 15.95 -23.39 -8.36
N GLU A 33 16.07 -23.11 -9.66
CA GLU A 33 16.06 -21.74 -10.17
C GLU A 33 14.70 -21.05 -9.96
N LEU A 34 13.59 -21.75 -10.17
CA LEU A 34 12.25 -21.20 -9.94
C LEU A 34 12.00 -20.93 -8.46
N GLU A 35 12.40 -21.84 -7.58
CA GLU A 35 12.29 -21.68 -6.12
C GLU A 35 13.09 -20.47 -5.64
N ARG A 36 14.32 -20.26 -6.14
CA ARG A 36 15.11 -19.06 -5.86
C ARG A 36 14.39 -17.77 -6.31
N LYS A 37 13.74 -17.77 -7.49
CA LYS A 37 12.96 -16.61 -7.95
C LYS A 37 11.75 -16.34 -7.07
N ILE A 38 11.11 -17.36 -6.55
CA ILE A 38 10.01 -17.23 -5.57
C ILE A 38 10.53 -16.55 -4.30
N ASP A 39 11.65 -17.02 -3.73
CA ASP A 39 12.25 -16.46 -2.52
C ASP A 39 12.65 -14.98 -2.70
N GLU A 40 13.19 -14.62 -3.87
CA GLU A 40 13.48 -13.22 -4.20
C GLU A 40 12.22 -12.35 -4.25
N LYS A 41 11.13 -12.87 -4.81
CA LYS A 41 9.85 -12.17 -4.86
C LYS A 41 9.17 -12.06 -3.50
N ASP A 42 9.25 -13.08 -2.67
CA ASP A 42 8.75 -13.05 -1.30
C ASP A 42 9.49 -12.00 -0.46
N THR A 43 10.81 -11.85 -0.69
CA THR A 43 11.60 -10.77 -0.07
C THR A 43 11.12 -9.40 -0.54
N GLN A 44 10.81 -9.21 -1.83
CA GLN A 44 10.25 -7.96 -2.35
C GLN A 44 8.89 -7.64 -1.70
N ILE A 45 8.03 -8.62 -1.53
CA ILE A 45 6.73 -8.47 -0.84
C ILE A 45 6.93 -8.04 0.62
N ALA A 46 7.89 -8.63 1.33
CA ALA A 46 8.18 -8.27 2.72
C ALA A 46 8.65 -6.81 2.85
N ILE A 47 9.54 -6.35 1.96
CA ILE A 47 10.00 -4.96 1.91
C ILE A 47 8.83 -4.01 1.60
N SER A 48 7.99 -4.36 0.63
CA SER A 48 6.83 -3.59 0.25
C SER A 48 5.83 -3.45 1.41
N LYS A 49 5.55 -4.51 2.16
CA LYS A 49 4.72 -4.47 3.36
C LYS A 49 5.29 -3.54 4.45
N GLN A 50 6.58 -3.60 4.69
CA GLN A 50 7.23 -2.70 5.66
C GLN A 50 7.07 -1.23 5.27
N LYS A 51 7.21 -0.93 3.99
CA LYS A 51 7.01 0.42 3.45
C LYS A 51 5.54 0.86 3.60
N GLU A 52 4.61 -0.01 3.31
CA GLU A 52 3.18 0.21 3.51
C GLU A 52 2.84 0.51 4.97
N ASP A 53 3.35 -0.26 5.92
CA ASP A 53 3.16 -0.04 7.36
C ASP A 53 3.69 1.34 7.80
N SER A 54 4.83 1.76 7.24
CA SER A 54 5.39 3.09 7.46
C SER A 54 4.45 4.19 6.94
N LEU A 55 3.91 4.05 5.74
CA LEU A 55 2.96 5.00 5.16
C LEU A 55 1.66 5.08 5.96
N PHE A 56 1.13 3.95 6.45
CA PHE A 56 -0.04 3.95 7.34
C PHE A 56 0.24 4.67 8.67
N SER A 57 1.45 4.57 9.20
CA SER A 57 1.85 5.34 10.38
C SER A 57 1.77 6.85 10.13
N VAL A 58 2.21 7.31 8.95
CA VAL A 58 2.09 8.71 8.54
C VAL A 58 0.64 9.15 8.43
N VAL A 59 -0.23 8.33 7.82
CA VAL A 59 -1.68 8.63 7.71
C VAL A 59 -2.30 8.79 9.09
N ARG A 60 -1.99 7.92 10.05
CA ARG A 60 -2.51 8.03 11.43
C ARG A 60 -2.06 9.33 12.12
N MET A 61 -0.82 9.76 11.93
CA MET A 61 -0.36 11.05 12.46
C MET A 61 -1.14 12.22 11.84
N GLN A 62 -1.38 12.18 10.54
CA GLN A 62 -2.17 13.19 9.83
C GLN A 62 -3.62 13.24 10.31
N GLU A 63 -4.24 12.08 10.57
CA GLU A 63 -5.59 12.01 11.16
C GLU A 63 -5.65 12.67 12.55
N PHE A 64 -4.62 12.46 13.36
CA PHE A 64 -4.52 13.12 14.66
C PHE A 64 -4.38 14.64 14.53
N ASP A 65 -3.62 15.13 13.56
CA ASP A 65 -3.50 16.57 13.31
C ASP A 65 -4.82 17.17 12.81
N LEU A 66 -5.58 16.46 11.97
CA LEU A 66 -6.92 16.89 11.54
C LEU A 66 -7.89 17.03 12.73
N ILE A 67 -7.83 16.12 13.70
CA ILE A 67 -8.62 16.22 14.94
C ILE A 67 -8.22 17.47 15.73
N LYS A 68 -6.92 17.78 15.82
CA LYS A 68 -6.45 18.99 16.49
C LYS A 68 -6.98 20.27 15.81
N PHE A 69 -6.94 20.34 14.47
CA PHE A 69 -7.48 21.48 13.73
C PHE A 69 -8.97 21.69 14.01
N HIS A 70 -9.75 20.62 14.00
CA HIS A 70 -11.17 20.67 14.34
C HIS A 70 -11.40 21.22 15.77
N ASN A 71 -10.66 20.73 16.75
CA ASN A 71 -10.75 21.21 18.14
C ASN A 71 -10.29 22.69 18.26
N ASN A 72 -9.29 23.10 17.48
CA ASN A 72 -8.87 24.48 17.43
C ASN A 72 -9.98 25.40 16.89
N ILE A 73 -10.66 25.03 15.82
CA ILE A 73 -11.80 25.78 15.28
C ILE A 73 -12.88 25.95 16.36
N ILE A 74 -13.26 24.86 17.05
CA ILE A 74 -14.25 24.94 18.14
C ILE A 74 -13.79 25.91 19.25
N THR A 75 -12.51 25.89 19.58
CA THR A 75 -11.94 26.77 20.61
C THR A 75 -11.95 28.24 20.16
N ILE A 76 -11.58 28.51 18.91
CA ILE A 76 -11.62 29.84 18.30
C ILE A 76 -13.08 30.35 18.32
N THR A 77 -14.04 29.60 17.82
CA THR A 77 -15.45 29.99 17.80
C THR A 77 -15.95 30.35 19.20
N LYS A 78 -15.70 29.48 20.20
CA LYS A 78 -16.09 29.77 21.60
C LYS A 78 -15.48 31.05 22.15
N LYS A 79 -14.20 31.30 21.81
CA LYS A 79 -13.52 32.54 22.23
C LYS A 79 -14.23 33.77 21.64
N TYR A 80 -14.47 33.76 20.33
CA TYR A 80 -15.12 34.89 19.66
C TYR A 80 -16.60 35.05 20.01
N ASP A 81 -17.33 33.97 20.34
CA ASP A 81 -18.66 34.06 20.93
C ASP A 81 -18.65 34.85 22.26
N ALA A 82 -17.67 34.55 23.11
CA ALA A 82 -17.52 35.30 24.37
C ALA A 82 -17.14 36.78 24.14
N GLU A 83 -16.29 37.08 23.15
CA GLU A 83 -15.94 38.45 22.77
C GLU A 83 -17.13 39.21 22.19
N ARG A 84 -17.93 38.58 21.29
CA ARG A 84 -19.20 39.17 20.80
C ARG A 84 -20.16 39.51 21.92
N ASN A 85 -20.31 38.65 22.90
CA ASN A 85 -21.18 38.92 24.04
C ASN A 85 -20.66 40.11 24.89
N LYS A 86 -19.35 40.21 25.12
CA LYS A 86 -18.75 41.36 25.81
C LYS A 86 -19.00 42.66 25.05
N VAL A 87 -18.81 42.67 23.73
CA VAL A 87 -19.04 43.85 22.89
C VAL A 87 -20.49 44.31 23.00
N LYS A 88 -21.48 43.42 23.06
CA LYS A 88 -22.90 43.71 23.19
C LYS A 88 -23.28 44.30 24.58
N GLU A 89 -22.44 44.05 25.59
CA GLU A 89 -22.67 44.55 26.98
C GLU A 89 -21.97 45.86 27.25
N LEU A 90 -21.16 46.41 26.29
CA LEU A 90 -20.45 47.70 26.44
C LEU A 90 -21.42 48.84 26.50
N SER A 91 -21.10 49.83 27.34
CA SER A 91 -21.77 51.14 27.32
C SER A 91 -21.48 51.88 26.02
N GLY A 92 -22.30 52.88 25.69
CA GLY A 92 -22.07 53.67 24.47
C GLY A 92 -20.69 54.32 24.39
N VAL A 93 -20.13 54.81 25.52
CA VAL A 93 -18.80 55.39 25.60
C VAL A 93 -17.71 54.33 25.36
N GLU A 94 -17.83 53.16 25.97
CA GLU A 94 -16.90 52.05 25.78
C GLU A 94 -16.95 51.52 24.34
N SER A 95 -18.14 51.44 23.74
CA SER A 95 -18.32 51.05 22.34
C SER A 95 -17.62 52.00 21.38
N VAL A 96 -17.68 53.32 21.64
CA VAL A 96 -16.95 54.33 20.86
C VAL A 96 -15.44 54.13 21.00
N GLY A 97 -14.94 53.93 22.24
CA GLY A 97 -13.52 53.66 22.47
C GLY A 97 -13.02 52.44 21.72
N LEU A 98 -13.75 51.31 21.81
CA LEU A 98 -13.41 50.08 21.08
C LEU A 98 -13.43 50.28 19.56
N PHE A 99 -14.37 51.05 19.03
CA PHE A 99 -14.45 51.35 17.60
C PHE A 99 -13.22 52.13 17.11
N LEU A 100 -12.80 53.16 17.88
CA LEU A 100 -11.60 53.94 17.57
C LEU A 100 -10.35 53.07 17.60
N ASP A 101 -10.22 52.19 18.60
CA ASP A 101 -9.11 51.25 18.70
C ASP A 101 -9.09 50.28 17.50
N ASN A 102 -10.21 49.68 17.12
CA ASN A 102 -10.32 48.78 15.98
C ASN A 102 -10.05 49.44 14.63
N THR A 103 -10.31 50.75 14.51
CA THR A 103 -10.09 51.49 13.26
C THR A 103 -8.75 52.25 13.25
N GLU A 104 -7.98 52.17 14.33
CA GLU A 104 -6.74 52.91 14.52
C GLU A 104 -6.90 54.45 14.35
N GLN A 105 -8.10 54.96 14.67
CA GLN A 105 -8.41 56.38 14.59
C GLN A 105 -8.23 57.04 15.95
N PRO A 106 -7.49 58.17 16.04
CA PRO A 106 -7.29 58.84 17.31
C PRO A 106 -8.52 59.57 17.81
N GLU A 107 -9.42 59.93 16.91
CA GLU A 107 -10.66 60.68 17.21
C GLU A 107 -11.77 60.25 16.25
N PHE A 108 -13.00 60.45 16.67
CA PHE A 108 -14.16 60.19 15.82
C PHE A 108 -14.13 61.14 14.62
N PRO A 109 -14.21 60.70 13.37
CA PRO A 109 -14.23 61.58 12.23
C PRO A 109 -15.50 62.45 12.26
N VAL A 110 -15.36 63.70 12.66
CA VAL A 110 -16.44 64.70 12.55
C VAL A 110 -16.45 65.16 11.10
N ILE A 111 -17.40 64.73 10.31
CA ILE A 111 -17.57 65.29 8.97
C ILE A 111 -18.29 66.62 9.14
N GLN A 112 -17.54 67.74 9.11
CA GLN A 112 -18.11 69.08 8.99
C GLN A 112 -18.53 69.32 7.53
N TYR A 113 -19.81 69.43 7.30
CA TYR A 113 -20.34 69.96 6.06
C TYR A 113 -20.35 71.50 6.14
N GLU A 114 -20.21 72.16 5.01
CA GLU A 114 -20.17 73.67 4.88
C GLU A 114 -21.40 74.31 5.52
N ASP A 115 -22.46 73.56 5.84
CA ASP A 115 -23.72 74.09 6.41
C ASP A 115 -23.89 73.75 7.90
N SER A 116 -22.83 73.49 8.66
CA SER A 116 -22.85 73.20 10.12
C SER A 116 -23.71 72.02 10.56
N THR A 117 -24.09 71.16 9.68
CA THR A 117 -24.85 69.91 10.04
C THR A 117 -23.83 68.85 10.50
N GLN A 118 -23.82 68.61 11.81
CA GLN A 118 -23.05 67.48 12.37
C GLN A 118 -23.81 66.18 12.05
N TYR A 119 -23.12 65.27 11.36
CA TYR A 119 -23.62 63.90 11.23
C TYR A 119 -23.37 63.14 12.53
N VAL A 120 -24.42 62.81 13.24
CA VAL A 120 -24.37 61.97 14.43
C VAL A 120 -24.46 60.52 13.97
N ILE A 121 -23.39 59.74 14.14
CA ILE A 121 -23.44 58.31 13.92
C ILE A 121 -24.18 57.70 15.11
N PRO A 122 -25.26 56.95 14.90
CA PRO A 122 -25.95 56.29 15.98
C PRO A 122 -25.04 55.28 16.71
N ILE A 123 -25.07 55.24 18.04
CA ILE A 123 -24.29 54.30 18.86
C ILE A 123 -24.53 52.85 18.39
N THR A 124 -25.76 52.51 18.02
CA THR A 124 -26.11 51.19 17.48
C THR A 124 -25.31 50.84 16.23
N SER A 125 -24.99 51.80 15.37
CA SER A 125 -24.15 51.56 14.19
C SER A 125 -22.69 51.25 14.57
N ILE A 126 -22.20 51.86 15.63
CA ILE A 126 -20.87 51.61 16.20
C ILE A 126 -20.82 50.24 16.85
N GLU A 127 -21.86 49.86 17.59
CA GLU A 127 -22.01 48.51 18.16
C GLU A 127 -22.02 47.43 17.09
N TYR A 128 -22.78 47.62 16.01
CA TYR A 128 -22.77 46.69 14.85
C TYR A 128 -21.40 46.61 14.19
N ALA A 129 -20.70 47.73 14.04
CA ALA A 129 -19.33 47.76 13.47
C ALA A 129 -18.35 46.98 14.36
N ASN A 130 -18.40 47.16 15.68
CA ASN A 130 -17.55 46.42 16.62
C ASN A 130 -17.82 44.92 16.58
N VAL A 131 -19.08 44.48 16.50
CA VAL A 131 -19.41 43.06 16.30
C VAL A 131 -18.87 42.54 14.97
N ALA A 132 -18.98 43.33 13.89
CA ALA A 132 -18.44 42.97 12.58
C ALA A 132 -16.88 42.85 12.59
N PHE A 133 -16.19 43.64 13.37
CA PHE A 133 -14.73 43.48 13.57
C PHE A 133 -14.41 42.15 14.27
N VAL A 134 -15.15 41.79 15.31
CA VAL A 134 -14.98 40.50 15.99
C VAL A 134 -15.25 39.35 15.03
N ASP A 135 -16.32 39.43 14.23
CA ASP A 135 -16.64 38.42 13.22
C ASP A 135 -15.57 38.31 12.15
N LEU A 136 -14.99 39.41 11.69
CA LEU A 136 -13.88 39.43 10.75
C LEU A 136 -12.64 38.76 11.33
N GLN A 137 -12.29 39.03 12.57
CA GLN A 137 -11.14 38.43 13.25
C GLN A 137 -11.35 36.93 13.45
N GLU A 138 -12.57 36.50 13.79
CA GLU A 138 -12.92 35.07 13.84
C GLU A 138 -12.70 34.41 12.47
N GLN A 139 -13.26 35.01 11.41
CA GLN A 139 -13.13 34.46 10.05
C GLN A 139 -11.67 34.35 9.62
N LEU A 140 -10.85 35.36 9.91
CA LEU A 140 -9.41 35.32 9.60
C LEU A 140 -8.70 34.19 10.36
N SER A 141 -9.02 34.04 11.65
CA SER A 141 -8.45 32.99 12.50
C SER A 141 -8.88 31.60 12.05
N VAL A 142 -10.16 31.38 11.77
CA VAL A 142 -10.70 30.12 11.26
C VAL A 142 -10.12 29.80 9.87
N ASN A 143 -10.04 30.78 8.97
CA ASN A 143 -9.48 30.59 7.64
C ASN A 143 -8.00 30.19 7.67
N SER A 144 -7.22 30.70 8.65
CA SER A 144 -5.85 30.26 8.85
C SER A 144 -5.79 28.76 9.18
N VAL A 145 -6.60 28.31 10.13
CA VAL A 145 -6.67 26.88 10.52
C VAL A 145 -7.16 26.01 9.38
N LEU A 146 -8.15 26.47 8.61
CA LEU A 146 -8.68 25.75 7.45
C LEU A 146 -7.63 25.61 6.32
N ARG A 147 -6.76 26.58 6.14
CA ARG A 147 -5.63 26.48 5.19
C ARG A 147 -4.65 25.39 5.63
N ASP A 148 -4.30 25.35 6.91
CA ASP A 148 -3.41 24.32 7.46
C ASP A 148 -4.03 22.93 7.35
N GLU A 149 -5.33 22.80 7.68
CA GLU A 149 -6.10 21.56 7.49
C GLU A 149 -6.10 21.10 6.02
N SER A 150 -6.32 22.04 5.08
CA SER A 150 -6.29 21.75 3.64
C SER A 150 -4.92 21.25 3.19
N ASN A 151 -3.84 21.84 3.70
CA ASN A 151 -2.48 21.38 3.40
C ASN A 151 -2.25 19.95 3.91
N VAL A 152 -2.64 19.65 5.15
CA VAL A 152 -2.52 18.29 5.70
C VAL A 152 -3.35 17.28 4.89
N LYS A 153 -4.59 17.61 4.53
CA LYS A 153 -5.42 16.76 3.65
C LYS A 153 -4.78 16.51 2.29
N SER A 154 -4.16 17.53 1.70
CA SER A 154 -3.44 17.38 0.43
C SER A 154 -2.28 16.41 0.53
N VAL A 155 -1.49 16.48 1.62
CA VAL A 155 -0.39 15.54 1.87
C VAL A 155 -0.94 14.14 2.16
N GLN A 156 -2.04 14.01 2.91
CA GLN A 156 -2.69 12.74 3.19
C GLN A 156 -3.14 12.02 1.92
N ILE A 157 -3.76 12.76 0.98
CA ILE A 157 -4.15 12.21 -0.33
C ILE A 157 -2.93 11.68 -1.08
N LYS A 158 -1.80 12.40 -1.09
CA LYS A 158 -0.56 11.93 -1.72
C LYS A 158 -0.03 10.66 -1.06
N THR A 159 -0.07 10.58 0.27
CA THR A 159 0.36 9.40 1.02
C THR A 159 -0.54 8.20 0.71
N LEU A 160 -1.86 8.39 0.66
CA LEU A 160 -2.81 7.34 0.30
C LEU A 160 -2.60 6.84 -1.14
N ASN A 161 -2.33 7.73 -2.10
CA ASN A 161 -1.98 7.34 -3.46
C ASN A 161 -0.70 6.49 -3.49
N SER A 162 0.32 6.86 -2.69
CA SER A 162 1.54 6.05 -2.58
C SER A 162 1.27 4.66 -1.98
N ILE A 163 0.29 4.51 -1.08
CA ILE A 163 -0.14 3.20 -0.57
C ILE A 163 -0.82 2.39 -1.68
N ILE A 164 -1.66 3.03 -2.50
CA ILE A 164 -2.31 2.39 -3.64
C ILE A 164 -1.26 1.87 -4.62
N ASP A 165 -0.29 2.70 -5.01
CA ASP A 165 0.80 2.33 -5.91
C ASP A 165 1.60 1.12 -5.36
N GLU A 166 1.86 1.11 -4.05
CA GLU A 166 2.56 0.01 -3.40
C GLU A 166 1.73 -1.29 -3.40
N LYS A 167 0.41 -1.18 -3.21
CA LYS A 167 -0.51 -2.33 -3.32
C LYS A 167 -0.57 -2.89 -4.73
N GLU A 168 -0.60 -2.03 -5.75
CA GLU A 168 -0.57 -2.46 -7.15
C GLU A 168 0.73 -3.21 -7.47
N ASN A 169 1.88 -2.69 -6.99
CA ASN A 169 3.16 -3.38 -7.11
C ASN A 169 3.15 -4.76 -6.43
N GLN A 170 2.57 -4.87 -5.22
CA GLN A 170 2.43 -6.16 -4.53
C GLN A 170 1.59 -7.14 -5.34
N ILE A 171 0.50 -6.70 -5.97
CA ILE A 171 -0.36 -7.54 -6.81
C ILE A 171 0.42 -8.08 -8.02
N VAL A 172 1.23 -7.23 -8.67
CA VAL A 172 2.09 -7.65 -9.79
C VAL A 172 3.08 -8.73 -9.34
N VAL A 173 3.79 -8.49 -8.23
CA VAL A 173 4.76 -9.45 -7.70
C VAL A 173 4.11 -10.77 -7.31
N LEU A 174 2.94 -10.75 -6.64
CA LEU A 174 2.18 -11.95 -6.29
C LEU A 174 1.71 -12.74 -7.53
N THR A 175 1.35 -12.03 -8.60
CA THR A 175 1.00 -12.66 -9.87
C THR A 175 2.19 -13.42 -10.47
N GLU A 176 3.39 -12.85 -10.39
CA GLU A 176 4.61 -13.50 -10.83
C GLU A 176 4.96 -14.72 -9.96
N VAL A 177 4.83 -14.62 -8.63
CA VAL A 177 5.01 -15.76 -7.70
C VAL A 177 4.07 -16.89 -8.05
N ASN A 178 2.79 -16.59 -8.28
CA ASN A 178 1.81 -17.61 -8.69
C ASN A 178 2.21 -18.30 -10.00
N LYS A 179 2.72 -17.53 -10.97
CA LYS A 179 3.22 -18.09 -12.23
C LYS A 179 4.39 -19.06 -11.98
N TYR A 180 5.41 -18.63 -11.22
CA TYR A 180 6.57 -19.47 -10.91
C TYR A 180 6.18 -20.72 -10.13
N THR A 181 5.27 -20.59 -9.16
CA THR A 181 4.73 -21.73 -8.41
C THR A 181 4.05 -22.76 -9.33
N ASN A 182 3.24 -22.29 -10.28
CA ASN A 182 2.61 -23.17 -11.26
C ASN A 182 3.65 -23.85 -12.18
N ASP A 183 4.72 -23.16 -12.54
CA ASP A 183 5.79 -23.72 -13.34
C ASP A 183 6.58 -24.77 -12.54
N VAL A 184 6.83 -24.56 -11.23
CA VAL A 184 7.41 -25.58 -10.32
C VAL A 184 6.53 -26.81 -10.27
N ILE A 185 5.21 -26.65 -10.13
CA ILE A 185 4.27 -27.78 -10.10
C ILE A 185 4.37 -28.59 -11.40
N LYS A 186 4.37 -27.95 -12.58
CA LYS A 186 4.50 -28.62 -13.87
C LYS A 186 5.82 -29.40 -14.00
N GLU A 187 6.93 -28.80 -13.54
CA GLU A 187 8.24 -29.46 -13.57
C GLU A 187 8.27 -30.65 -12.60
N LYS A 188 7.70 -30.54 -11.40
CA LYS A 188 7.59 -31.66 -10.45
C LYS A 188 6.71 -32.79 -11.02
N ASP A 189 5.60 -32.48 -11.68
CA ASP A 189 4.77 -33.48 -12.35
C ASP A 189 5.53 -34.20 -13.47
N SER A 190 6.32 -33.46 -14.25
CA SER A 190 7.18 -34.02 -15.29
C SER A 190 8.26 -34.96 -14.71
N GLN A 191 8.87 -34.58 -13.58
CA GLN A 191 9.80 -35.45 -12.85
C GLN A 191 9.14 -36.73 -12.38
N ILE A 192 7.97 -36.65 -11.75
CA ILE A 192 7.21 -37.79 -11.26
C ILE A 192 6.89 -38.76 -12.42
N GLN A 193 6.46 -38.23 -13.57
CA GLN A 193 6.20 -39.05 -14.75
C GLN A 193 7.48 -39.73 -15.25
N SER A 194 8.60 -39.03 -15.28
CA SER A 194 9.91 -39.56 -15.70
C SER A 194 10.38 -40.66 -14.76
N GLU A 195 10.28 -40.44 -13.45
CA GLU A 195 10.60 -41.47 -12.44
C GLU A 195 9.70 -42.67 -12.52
N HIS A 196 8.39 -42.49 -12.71
CA HIS A 196 7.45 -43.60 -12.88
C HIS A 196 7.78 -44.43 -14.11
N ASN A 197 8.12 -43.80 -15.22
CA ASN A 197 8.55 -44.47 -16.43
C ASN A 197 9.86 -45.23 -16.23
N LYS A 198 10.83 -44.65 -15.50
CA LYS A 198 12.08 -45.32 -15.11
C LYS A 198 11.81 -46.54 -14.27
N TYR A 199 10.93 -46.45 -13.26
CA TYR A 199 10.55 -47.57 -12.40
C TYR A 199 9.87 -48.69 -13.17
N LYS A 200 8.91 -48.37 -14.04
CA LYS A 200 8.28 -49.38 -14.93
C LYS A 200 9.31 -50.10 -15.78
N LYS A 201 10.26 -49.42 -16.40
CA LYS A 201 11.31 -49.99 -17.22
C LYS A 201 12.26 -50.88 -16.41
N GLN A 202 12.62 -50.48 -15.21
CA GLN A 202 13.45 -51.28 -14.29
C GLN A 202 12.72 -52.60 -13.91
N ARG A 203 11.43 -52.50 -13.57
CA ARG A 203 10.63 -53.68 -13.23
C ARG A 203 10.53 -54.68 -14.37
N VAL A 204 10.32 -54.20 -15.61
CA VAL A 204 10.31 -55.05 -16.80
C VAL A 204 11.69 -55.71 -17.00
N LYS A 205 12.78 -54.94 -16.84
CA LYS A 205 14.15 -55.45 -16.96
C LYS A 205 14.44 -56.55 -15.93
N THR A 206 14.02 -56.38 -14.69
CA THR A 206 14.21 -57.38 -13.61
C THR A 206 13.44 -58.65 -13.91
N ILE A 207 12.20 -58.55 -14.38
CA ILE A 207 11.36 -59.71 -14.73
C ILE A 207 11.98 -60.46 -15.92
N THR A 208 12.41 -59.77 -16.96
CA THR A 208 13.02 -60.40 -18.13
C THR A 208 14.36 -61.06 -17.82
N THR A 209 15.20 -60.42 -16.99
CA THR A 209 16.48 -61.03 -16.56
C THR A 209 16.25 -62.27 -15.69
N GLY A 210 15.27 -62.21 -14.78
CA GLY A 210 14.89 -63.35 -13.95
C GLY A 210 14.34 -64.51 -14.77
N ALA A 211 13.50 -64.25 -15.77
CA ALA A 211 12.97 -65.27 -16.67
C ALA A 211 14.07 -65.97 -17.53
N ILE A 212 15.00 -65.17 -18.07
CA ILE A 212 16.12 -65.70 -18.86
C ILE A 212 17.09 -66.49 -17.97
N GLY A 213 17.38 -66.07 -16.76
CA GLY A 213 18.19 -66.79 -15.79
C GLY A 213 17.54 -68.12 -15.39
N GLY A 214 16.24 -68.15 -15.20
CA GLY A 214 15.46 -69.37 -14.94
C GLY A 214 15.49 -70.37 -16.10
N ILE A 215 15.35 -69.90 -17.33
CA ILE A 215 15.44 -70.76 -18.53
C ILE A 215 16.83 -71.33 -18.69
N LEU A 216 17.88 -70.57 -18.51
CA LEU A 216 19.26 -71.03 -18.57
C LEU A 216 19.59 -72.07 -17.50
N LEU A 217 19.07 -71.92 -16.28
CA LEU A 217 19.22 -72.87 -15.19
C LEU A 217 18.51 -74.18 -15.52
N ILE A 218 17.32 -74.14 -16.09
CA ILE A 218 16.59 -75.35 -16.52
C ILE A 218 17.33 -76.02 -17.65
N CYS A 219 17.84 -75.30 -18.65
CA CYS A 219 18.62 -75.92 -19.73
C CYS A 219 19.95 -76.54 -19.24
N SER A 220 20.58 -76.02 -18.22
CA SER A 220 21.83 -76.53 -17.63
C SER A 220 21.58 -77.76 -16.75
N LEU A 221 20.34 -78.03 -16.35
CA LEU A 221 19.96 -79.23 -15.59
C LEU A 221 19.50 -80.40 -16.48
N ILE A 222 19.21 -80.15 -17.76
CA ILE A 222 18.72 -81.11 -18.71
C ILE A 222 19.83 -81.68 -19.61
N PHE A 223 20.98 -81.00 -19.70
CA PHE A 223 22.18 -81.44 -20.38
C PHE A 223 23.30 -81.69 -19.38
#